data_d5d573f1ed0c556b646c273227df99ee
#
_entry.id   d5d573f1ed0c556b646c273227df99ee
#
_cell.length_a   1.000
_cell.length_b   1.000
_cell.length_c   1.000
_cell.angle_alpha   90.00
_cell.angle_beta   90.00
_cell.angle_gamma   90.00
#
_symmetry.space_group_name_H-M   'P 1'
#
loop_
_entity.id
_entity.type
_entity.pdbx_description
1 polymer ?
#
loop_
_entity_poly.entity_id
_entity_poly.type
_entity_poly.pdbx_seq_one_letter_code
_entity_poly.pdbx_strand_id
1 'polypeptide(L)'
;RAIVMDGGRVIADDTPRNIGRLLHEQKNDMFAAMPTPVRVFYGAEGTGDCPLTVREGRTWLSKTYPEPKVNTLPTEELDDEIENPALSLKELWFRYEKDSPDVLRGVSAEVPSGSLYAIVGGNGAGKSTTLKAICGICKPYRGSVKVFGKPVEKYKAAELFGGCLAMLPQDPKSLFVKKTVREDLAEMTKDETKIAEIAAICEIETLLDSHPYDLSGGEQQRS
;
A
#
# COMPACT_ATOMS: atom_id res chain seq x y z
N ARG A 1 9.66 -27.70 -8.46
CA ARG A 1 9.56 -27.15 -9.80
C ARG A 1 8.69 -25.90 -9.75
N ALA A 2 9.05 -24.85 -10.48
CA ALA A 2 8.30 -23.62 -10.60
C ALA A 2 8.14 -23.28 -12.08
N ILE A 3 6.98 -22.73 -12.43
CA ILE A 3 6.65 -22.27 -13.77
C ILE A 3 6.38 -20.77 -13.68
N VAL A 4 7.01 -20.00 -14.57
CA VAL A 4 6.75 -18.57 -14.72
C VAL A 4 6.02 -18.34 -16.02
N MET A 5 4.93 -17.61 -15.94
CA MET A 5 4.09 -17.28 -17.09
C MET A 5 4.03 -15.76 -17.27
N ASP A 6 4.08 -15.33 -18.51
CA ASP A 6 3.87 -13.94 -18.91
C ASP A 6 3.16 -13.90 -20.26
N GLY A 7 2.23 -12.96 -20.44
CA GLY A 7 1.45 -12.79 -21.66
C GLY A 7 0.76 -14.08 -22.15
N GLY A 8 0.32 -14.95 -21.22
CA GLY A 8 -0.31 -16.25 -21.55
C GLY A 8 0.65 -17.33 -22.03
N ARG A 9 1.96 -17.13 -21.87
CA ARG A 9 3.01 -18.08 -22.30
C ARG A 9 3.87 -18.48 -21.12
N VAL A 10 4.38 -19.74 -21.14
CA VAL A 10 5.40 -20.19 -20.21
C VAL A 10 6.74 -19.61 -20.65
N ILE A 11 7.35 -18.75 -19.81
CA ILE A 11 8.66 -18.13 -20.08
C ILE A 11 9.80 -18.85 -19.36
N ALA A 12 9.48 -19.59 -18.30
CA ALA A 12 10.46 -20.43 -17.60
C ALA A 12 9.76 -21.60 -16.88
N ASP A 13 10.41 -22.77 -16.87
CA ASP A 13 9.97 -23.99 -16.17
C ASP A 13 11.19 -24.74 -15.64
N ASP A 14 11.55 -24.52 -14.36
CA ASP A 14 12.73 -25.09 -13.73
C ASP A 14 12.58 -25.16 -12.21
N THR A 15 13.68 -25.46 -11.51
CA THR A 15 13.75 -25.33 -10.05
C THR A 15 13.61 -23.86 -9.62
N PRO A 16 13.06 -23.55 -8.44
CA PRO A 16 12.95 -22.17 -7.97
C PRO A 16 14.27 -21.39 -7.96
N ARG A 17 15.41 -22.06 -7.69
CA ARG A 17 16.74 -21.42 -7.70
C ARG A 17 17.16 -21.03 -9.12
N ASN A 18 16.96 -21.92 -10.09
CA ASN A 18 17.27 -21.65 -11.50
C ASN A 18 16.35 -20.56 -12.07
N ILE A 19 15.08 -20.56 -11.70
CA ILE A 19 14.15 -19.50 -12.08
C ILE A 19 14.66 -18.13 -11.59
N GLY A 20 15.08 -18.02 -10.33
CA GLY A 20 15.63 -16.78 -9.78
C GLY A 20 16.83 -16.27 -10.57
N ARG A 21 17.75 -17.18 -10.94
CA ARG A 21 18.91 -16.88 -11.77
C ARG A 21 18.49 -16.39 -13.16
N LEU A 22 17.65 -17.15 -13.84
CA LEU A 22 17.21 -16.87 -15.21
C LEU A 22 16.49 -15.51 -15.31
N LEU A 23 15.57 -15.22 -14.40
CA LEU A 23 14.86 -13.95 -14.38
C LEU A 23 15.81 -12.76 -14.09
N HIS A 24 16.80 -12.96 -13.21
CA HIS A 24 17.82 -11.94 -12.94
C HIS A 24 18.70 -11.66 -14.15
N GLU A 25 19.25 -12.71 -14.79
CA GLU A 25 20.11 -12.59 -15.96
C GLU A 25 19.39 -11.93 -17.15
N GLN A 26 18.11 -12.24 -17.34
CA GLN A 26 17.26 -11.64 -18.38
C GLN A 26 16.74 -10.26 -18.05
N LYS A 27 17.01 -9.74 -16.84
CA LYS A 27 16.43 -8.48 -16.33
C LYS A 27 14.91 -8.43 -16.48
N ASN A 28 14.26 -9.56 -16.26
CA ASN A 28 12.81 -9.70 -16.39
C ASN A 28 12.11 -9.08 -15.17
N ASP A 29 11.03 -8.33 -15.40
CA ASP A 29 10.28 -7.63 -14.34
C ASP A 29 9.70 -8.59 -13.30
N MET A 30 9.40 -9.83 -13.69
CA MET A 30 8.97 -10.88 -12.77
C MET A 30 10.03 -11.24 -11.71
N PHE A 31 11.29 -10.81 -11.86
CA PHE A 31 12.29 -10.93 -10.80
C PHE A 31 11.88 -10.21 -9.52
N ALA A 32 11.14 -9.10 -9.63
CA ALA A 32 10.60 -8.37 -8.48
C ALA A 32 9.63 -9.21 -7.62
N ALA A 33 8.97 -10.21 -8.23
CA ALA A 33 8.08 -11.15 -7.53
C ALA A 33 8.82 -12.30 -6.83
N MET A 34 10.14 -12.44 -7.01
CA MET A 34 10.92 -13.47 -6.33
C MET A 34 10.98 -13.23 -4.82
N PRO A 35 11.11 -14.31 -4.01
CA PRO A 35 11.27 -14.19 -2.56
C PRO A 35 12.44 -13.25 -2.19
N THR A 36 12.26 -12.46 -1.12
CA THR A 36 13.27 -11.50 -0.66
C THR A 36 14.69 -12.07 -0.54
N PRO A 37 14.92 -13.30 -0.01
CA PRO A 37 16.27 -13.87 0.04
C PRO A 37 16.93 -13.99 -1.33
N VAL A 38 16.16 -14.35 -2.36
CA VAL A 38 16.65 -14.46 -3.75
C VAL A 38 17.05 -13.07 -4.27
N ARG A 39 16.20 -12.08 -4.06
CA ARG A 39 16.43 -10.70 -4.49
C ARG A 39 17.66 -10.10 -3.80
N VAL A 40 17.80 -10.31 -2.50
CA VAL A 40 18.97 -9.85 -1.72
C VAL A 40 20.24 -10.53 -2.20
N PHE A 41 20.20 -11.85 -2.46
CA PHE A 41 21.33 -12.62 -2.95
C PHE A 41 21.89 -12.04 -4.25
N TYR A 42 21.04 -11.86 -5.26
CA TYR A 42 21.45 -11.31 -6.54
C TYR A 42 21.77 -9.82 -6.49
N GLY A 43 21.08 -9.03 -5.67
CA GLY A 43 21.38 -7.62 -5.45
C GLY A 43 22.71 -7.36 -4.75
N ALA A 44 23.21 -8.34 -3.98
CA ALA A 44 24.53 -8.33 -3.33
C ALA A 44 25.59 -9.11 -4.13
N GLU A 45 25.34 -9.41 -5.39
CA GLU A 45 26.24 -10.19 -6.27
C GLU A 45 26.70 -11.53 -5.63
N GLY A 46 25.76 -12.20 -4.96
CA GLY A 46 26.02 -13.41 -4.20
C GLY A 46 26.57 -14.55 -5.04
N THR A 47 27.50 -15.31 -4.48
CA THR A 47 28.10 -16.48 -5.10
C THR A 47 27.68 -17.76 -4.38
N GLY A 48 27.58 -18.87 -5.12
CA GLY A 48 27.17 -20.17 -4.60
C GLY A 48 25.66 -20.41 -4.72
N ASP A 49 25.09 -21.19 -3.79
CA ASP A 49 23.69 -21.58 -3.80
C ASP A 49 22.79 -20.41 -3.36
N CYS A 50 21.92 -19.98 -4.27
CA CYS A 50 20.94 -18.93 -3.98
C CYS A 50 19.95 -19.38 -2.88
N PRO A 51 19.78 -18.62 -1.79
CA PRO A 51 18.82 -18.93 -0.73
C PRO A 51 17.39 -18.71 -1.21
N LEU A 52 16.47 -19.63 -0.87
CA LEU A 52 15.05 -19.52 -1.20
C LEU A 52 14.21 -19.07 0.01
N THR A 53 14.68 -19.38 1.21
CA THR A 53 13.97 -19.08 2.46
C THR A 53 14.70 -18.01 3.27
N VAL A 54 13.98 -17.31 4.13
CA VAL A 54 14.56 -16.32 5.06
C VAL A 54 15.65 -16.94 5.94
N ARG A 55 15.48 -18.20 6.36
CA ARG A 55 16.49 -18.94 7.14
C ARG A 55 17.78 -19.16 6.35
N GLU A 56 17.66 -19.64 5.11
CA GLU A 56 18.82 -19.81 4.22
C GLU A 56 19.50 -18.47 3.94
N GLY A 57 18.71 -17.42 3.68
CA GLY A 57 19.22 -16.07 3.45
C GLY A 57 20.01 -15.51 4.64
N ARG A 58 19.49 -15.68 5.85
CA ARG A 58 20.21 -15.29 7.07
C ARG A 58 21.52 -16.06 7.24
N THR A 59 21.49 -17.38 6.98
CA THR A 59 22.70 -18.19 7.07
C THR A 59 23.75 -17.76 6.05
N TRP A 60 23.31 -17.48 4.81
CA TRP A 60 24.18 -16.98 3.76
C TRP A 60 24.79 -15.61 4.12
N LEU A 61 23.95 -14.66 4.58
CA LEU A 61 24.40 -13.33 5.00
C LEU A 61 25.46 -13.42 6.12
N SER A 62 25.22 -14.23 7.16
CA SER A 62 26.15 -14.40 8.28
C SER A 62 27.49 -15.01 7.86
N LYS A 63 27.49 -15.85 6.82
CA LYS A 63 28.72 -16.41 6.27
C LYS A 63 29.47 -15.41 5.40
N THR A 64 28.76 -14.69 4.56
CA THR A 64 29.35 -13.78 3.57
C THR A 64 29.81 -12.46 4.23
N TYR A 65 29.06 -12.00 5.22
CA TYR A 65 29.30 -10.75 5.94
C TYR A 65 29.33 -11.00 7.46
N PRO A 66 30.40 -11.62 7.99
CA PRO A 66 30.48 -11.96 9.42
C PRO A 66 30.51 -10.72 10.33
N GLU A 67 31.02 -9.61 9.83
CA GLU A 67 31.05 -8.32 10.53
C GLU A 67 30.39 -7.25 9.68
N PRO A 68 29.05 -7.20 9.66
CA PRO A 68 28.36 -6.22 8.84
C PRO A 68 28.62 -4.81 9.38
N LYS A 69 29.17 -3.93 8.55
CA LYS A 69 29.14 -2.49 8.80
C LYS A 69 27.71 -2.02 8.57
N VAL A 70 26.94 -1.95 9.64
CA VAL A 70 25.60 -1.35 9.57
C VAL A 70 25.81 0.16 9.49
N ASN A 71 25.62 0.72 8.30
CA ASN A 71 25.43 2.16 8.20
C ASN A 71 24.12 2.49 8.92
N THR A 72 24.21 3.30 9.98
CA THR A 72 23.02 3.89 10.56
C THR A 72 22.26 4.61 9.46
N LEU A 73 21.02 4.21 9.22
CA LEU A 73 20.14 4.99 8.35
C LEU A 73 20.12 6.42 8.90
N PRO A 74 20.14 7.45 8.01
CA PRO A 74 19.93 8.80 8.47
C PRO A 74 18.67 8.81 9.32
N THR A 75 18.81 9.16 10.59
CA THR A 75 17.65 9.44 11.42
C THR A 75 17.10 10.75 10.88
N GLU A 76 15.96 10.71 10.21
CA GLU A 76 15.19 11.92 9.99
C GLU A 76 14.90 12.45 11.40
N GLU A 77 15.49 13.57 11.77
CA GLU A 77 15.06 14.33 12.93
C GLU A 77 13.62 14.75 12.62
N LEU A 78 12.67 13.98 13.14
CA LEU A 78 11.28 14.43 13.15
C LEU A 78 11.29 15.63 14.07
N ASP A 79 10.99 16.81 13.51
CA ASP A 79 10.74 17.99 14.31
C ASP A 79 9.75 17.64 15.42
N ASP A 80 10.11 17.84 16.67
CA ASP A 80 9.30 17.47 17.84
C ASP A 80 7.93 18.14 17.84
N GLU A 81 7.76 19.25 17.10
CA GLU A 81 6.49 19.94 16.88
C GLU A 81 6.19 20.06 15.38
N ILE A 82 5.22 19.26 14.90
CA ILE A 82 4.72 19.36 13.53
C ILE A 82 3.79 20.57 13.45
N GLU A 83 4.30 21.68 12.91
CA GLU A 83 3.45 22.84 12.61
C GLU A 83 2.41 22.47 11.52
N ASN A 84 1.12 22.58 11.85
CA ASN A 84 0.00 22.36 10.95
C ASN A 84 -0.01 20.96 10.28
N PRO A 85 -0.16 19.88 11.06
CA PRO A 85 -0.23 18.53 10.52
C PRO A 85 -1.42 18.39 9.55
N ALA A 86 -1.21 17.65 8.44
CA ALA A 86 -2.30 17.30 7.53
C ALA A 86 -3.35 16.42 8.23
N LEU A 87 -2.91 15.58 9.16
CA LEU A 87 -3.78 14.73 9.98
C LEU A 87 -3.31 14.75 11.44
N SER A 88 -4.24 14.96 12.37
CA SER A 88 -4.00 14.83 13.80
C SER A 88 -5.03 13.91 14.42
N LEU A 89 -4.54 12.85 15.05
CA LEU A 89 -5.32 11.90 15.86
C LEU A 89 -4.96 12.13 17.31
N LYS A 90 -5.96 12.30 18.19
CA LYS A 90 -5.73 12.53 19.61
C LYS A 90 -6.58 11.59 20.45
N GLU A 91 -5.92 10.68 21.18
CA GLU A 91 -6.55 9.79 22.16
C GLU A 91 -7.78 9.06 21.62
N LEU A 92 -7.71 8.45 20.43
CA LEU A 92 -8.86 7.78 19.82
C LEU A 92 -9.18 6.47 20.53
N TRP A 93 -10.43 6.37 21.00
CA TRP A 93 -10.99 5.15 21.56
C TRP A 93 -12.22 4.76 20.75
N PHE A 94 -12.25 3.50 20.29
CA PHE A 94 -13.33 2.99 19.45
C PHE A 94 -13.61 1.51 19.71
N ARG A 95 -14.89 1.17 19.72
CA ARG A 95 -15.42 -0.20 19.67
C ARG A 95 -16.60 -0.24 18.70
N TYR A 96 -16.82 -1.38 18.09
CA TYR A 96 -17.94 -1.56 17.15
C TYR A 96 -19.29 -1.63 17.85
N GLU A 97 -19.35 -2.31 19.00
CA GLU A 97 -20.56 -2.48 19.81
C GLU A 97 -20.28 -2.07 21.25
N LYS A 98 -21.33 -1.66 21.97
CA LYS A 98 -21.22 -1.10 23.33
C LYS A 98 -20.51 -2.06 24.30
N ASP A 99 -20.77 -3.36 24.15
CA ASP A 99 -20.25 -4.41 25.06
C ASP A 99 -19.04 -5.19 24.45
N SER A 100 -18.55 -4.77 23.26
CA SER A 100 -17.39 -5.39 22.65
C SER A 100 -16.07 -4.75 23.14
N PRO A 101 -14.96 -5.49 23.08
CA PRO A 101 -13.65 -4.94 23.42
C PRO A 101 -13.27 -3.73 22.53
N ASP A 102 -12.52 -2.80 23.11
CA ASP A 102 -12.00 -1.65 22.37
C ASP A 102 -11.00 -2.12 21.29
N VAL A 103 -11.25 -1.67 20.07
CA VAL A 103 -10.38 -1.89 18.91
C VAL A 103 -9.31 -0.81 18.82
N LEU A 104 -9.68 0.45 19.11
CA LEU A 104 -8.73 1.56 19.28
C LEU A 104 -8.66 1.91 20.76
N ARG A 105 -7.45 2.06 21.29
CA ARG A 105 -7.18 2.25 22.71
C ARG A 105 -6.20 3.39 22.91
N GLY A 106 -6.70 4.64 22.79
CA GLY A 106 -5.88 5.84 22.98
C GLY A 106 -4.91 6.12 21.84
N VAL A 107 -5.31 5.83 20.58
CA VAL A 107 -4.44 6.05 19.42
C VAL A 107 -4.23 7.54 19.20
N SER A 108 -2.96 7.95 19.18
CA SER A 108 -2.55 9.33 18.90
C SER A 108 -1.44 9.31 17.84
N ALA A 109 -1.53 10.19 16.86
CA ALA A 109 -0.52 10.37 15.81
C ALA A 109 -0.71 11.72 15.13
N GLU A 110 0.36 12.29 14.64
CA GLU A 110 0.35 13.46 13.78
C GLU A 110 1.09 13.13 12.49
N VAL A 111 0.50 13.50 11.35
CA VAL A 111 1.05 13.23 10.03
C VAL A 111 1.35 14.56 9.36
N PRO A 112 2.62 14.86 9.08
CA PRO A 112 3.02 16.06 8.36
C PRO A 112 2.42 16.12 6.96
N SER A 113 2.20 17.32 6.45
CA SER A 113 1.81 17.51 5.06
C SER A 113 2.94 17.04 4.12
N GLY A 114 2.58 16.37 3.02
CA GLY A 114 3.54 15.87 2.03
C GLY A 114 4.35 14.63 2.45
N SER A 115 4.08 14.06 3.63
CA SER A 115 4.80 12.87 4.11
C SER A 115 4.11 11.57 3.70
N LEU A 116 4.91 10.49 3.61
CA LEU A 116 4.43 9.11 3.51
C LEU A 116 4.46 8.49 4.91
N TYR A 117 3.28 8.13 5.43
CA TYR A 117 3.13 7.58 6.78
C TYR A 117 2.58 6.16 6.74
N ALA A 118 3.28 5.20 7.33
CA ALA A 118 2.89 3.80 7.34
C ALA A 118 2.33 3.36 8.69
N ILE A 119 1.11 2.79 8.69
CA ILE A 119 0.53 2.14 9.87
C ILE A 119 0.82 0.65 9.80
N VAL A 120 1.70 0.15 10.67
CA VAL A 120 2.13 -1.24 10.69
C VAL A 120 1.58 -1.98 11.92
N GLY A 121 1.42 -3.30 11.81
CA GLY A 121 0.94 -4.13 12.92
C GLY A 121 0.32 -5.45 12.43
N GLY A 122 0.11 -6.39 13.33
CA GLY A 122 -0.54 -7.67 13.05
C GLY A 122 -2.01 -7.56 12.62
N ASN A 123 -2.59 -8.68 12.22
CA ASN A 123 -4.03 -8.74 11.94
C ASN A 123 -4.82 -8.47 13.23
N GLY A 124 -5.89 -7.67 13.13
CA GLY A 124 -6.69 -7.26 14.29
C GLY A 124 -6.11 -6.09 15.10
N ALA A 125 -4.94 -5.54 14.77
CA ALA A 125 -4.32 -4.42 15.51
C ALA A 125 -5.06 -3.07 15.39
N GLY A 126 -6.15 -2.97 14.61
CA GLY A 126 -6.94 -1.74 14.47
C GLY A 126 -6.54 -0.84 13.29
N LYS A 127 -5.59 -1.24 12.44
CA LYS A 127 -5.11 -0.43 11.29
C LYS A 127 -6.24 0.08 10.40
N SER A 128 -7.06 -0.83 9.87
CA SER A 128 -8.20 -0.47 9.00
C SER A 128 -9.27 0.32 9.76
N THR A 129 -9.44 0.08 11.05
CA THR A 129 -10.37 0.83 11.91
C THR A 129 -9.88 2.27 12.11
N THR A 130 -8.56 2.47 12.28
CA THR A 130 -7.95 3.81 12.34
C THR A 130 -8.20 4.57 11.04
N LEU A 131 -7.95 3.95 9.87
CA LEU A 131 -8.22 4.58 8.57
C LEU A 131 -9.71 4.94 8.42
N LYS A 132 -10.63 4.04 8.82
CA LYS A 132 -12.07 4.31 8.81
C LYS A 132 -12.46 5.46 9.75
N ALA A 133 -11.78 5.59 10.90
CA ALA A 133 -12.00 6.71 11.81
C ALA A 133 -11.52 8.04 11.21
N ILE A 134 -10.37 8.04 10.51
CA ILE A 134 -9.86 9.21 9.77
C ILE A 134 -10.87 9.66 8.71
N CYS A 135 -11.49 8.72 8.01
CA CYS A 135 -12.51 9.01 6.98
C CYS A 135 -13.89 9.38 7.57
N GLY A 136 -14.05 9.41 8.89
CA GLY A 136 -15.34 9.65 9.53
C GLY A 136 -16.36 8.51 9.39
N ILE A 137 -15.97 7.36 8.85
CA ILE A 137 -16.83 6.15 8.71
C ILE A 137 -17.08 5.51 10.07
N CYS A 138 -16.05 5.41 10.90
CA CYS A 138 -16.15 4.99 12.29
C CYS A 138 -16.03 6.22 13.20
N LYS A 139 -16.98 6.39 14.11
CA LYS A 139 -16.98 7.53 15.05
C LYS A 139 -16.40 7.07 16.40
N PRO A 140 -15.19 7.51 16.78
CA PRO A 140 -14.62 7.26 18.10
C PRO A 140 -15.55 7.82 19.18
N TYR A 141 -15.72 7.07 20.27
CA TYR A 141 -16.51 7.56 21.40
C TYR A 141 -15.70 8.49 22.33
N ARG A 142 -14.37 8.49 22.18
CA ARG A 142 -13.45 9.39 22.86
C ARG A 142 -12.30 9.75 21.94
N GLY A 143 -11.77 10.95 22.08
CA GLY A 143 -10.70 11.50 21.27
C GLY A 143 -11.20 12.39 20.13
N SER A 144 -10.30 12.77 19.23
CA SER A 144 -10.64 13.61 18.08
C SER A 144 -9.77 13.30 16.88
N VAL A 145 -10.35 13.46 15.69
CA VAL A 145 -9.67 13.39 14.40
C VAL A 145 -9.76 14.76 13.75
N LYS A 146 -8.62 15.32 13.33
CA LYS A 146 -8.59 16.57 12.56
C LYS A 146 -7.87 16.34 11.25
N VAL A 147 -8.42 16.86 10.17
CA VAL A 147 -7.82 16.89 8.82
C VAL A 147 -7.58 18.36 8.48
N PHE A 148 -6.34 18.72 8.19
CA PHE A 148 -5.90 20.11 7.99
C PHE A 148 -6.43 21.06 9.11
N GLY A 149 -6.26 20.63 10.36
CA GLY A 149 -6.67 21.40 11.56
C GLY A 149 -8.17 21.43 11.86
N LYS A 150 -9.06 21.04 10.93
CA LYS A 150 -10.51 21.04 11.12
C LYS A 150 -10.99 19.65 11.57
N PRO A 151 -11.83 19.53 12.62
CA PRO A 151 -12.40 18.25 13.05
C PRO A 151 -13.17 17.56 11.91
N VAL A 152 -12.95 16.24 11.73
CA VAL A 152 -13.55 15.47 10.62
C VAL A 152 -15.09 15.54 10.65
N GLU A 153 -15.69 15.57 11.82
CA GLU A 153 -17.16 15.65 11.99
C GLU A 153 -17.75 16.99 11.51
N LYS A 154 -16.92 18.02 11.34
CA LYS A 154 -17.34 19.35 10.87
C LYS A 154 -17.25 19.49 9.35
N TYR A 155 -16.70 18.52 8.66
CA TYR A 155 -16.71 18.51 7.19
C TYR A 155 -18.05 17.98 6.66
N LYS A 156 -18.52 18.59 5.57
CA LYS A 156 -19.51 17.93 4.71
C LYS A 156 -18.79 16.86 3.86
N ALA A 157 -19.47 15.78 3.55
CA ALA A 157 -18.85 14.68 2.75
C ALA A 157 -18.24 15.18 1.44
N ALA A 158 -18.96 16.04 0.70
CA ALA A 158 -18.45 16.65 -0.54
C ALA A 158 -17.21 17.53 -0.33
N GLU A 159 -17.06 18.20 0.82
CA GLU A 159 -15.88 19.00 1.14
C GLU A 159 -14.70 18.08 1.52
N LEU A 160 -14.96 17.07 2.36
CA LEU A 160 -13.93 16.16 2.83
C LEU A 160 -13.34 15.33 1.68
N PHE A 161 -14.19 14.66 0.90
CA PHE A 161 -13.76 13.76 -0.16
C PHE A 161 -13.57 14.44 -1.52
N GLY A 162 -14.02 15.68 -1.68
CA GLY A 162 -13.83 16.45 -2.91
C GLY A 162 -12.47 17.16 -3.00
N GLY A 163 -11.69 17.25 -1.91
CA GLY A 163 -10.44 18.01 -1.95
C GLY A 163 -9.47 17.79 -0.79
N CYS A 164 -9.89 17.12 0.29
CA CYS A 164 -9.05 16.97 1.48
C CYS A 164 -8.58 15.54 1.72
N LEU A 165 -9.38 14.54 1.37
CA LEU A 165 -9.14 13.15 1.70
C LEU A 165 -9.60 12.24 0.57
N ALA A 166 -8.79 11.22 0.25
CA ALA A 166 -9.21 10.08 -0.55
C ALA A 166 -8.95 8.79 0.22
N MET A 167 -9.77 7.77 0.00
CA MET A 167 -9.59 6.46 0.62
C MET A 167 -9.69 5.37 -0.44
N LEU A 168 -8.64 4.55 -0.53
CA LEU A 168 -8.67 3.30 -1.29
C LEU A 168 -8.94 2.15 -0.29
N PRO A 169 -10.10 1.48 -0.35
CA PRO A 169 -10.40 0.33 0.50
C PRO A 169 -9.61 -0.90 0.07
N GLN A 170 -9.51 -1.89 0.97
CA GLN A 170 -8.84 -3.16 0.67
C GLN A 170 -9.56 -3.95 -0.45
N ASP A 171 -10.87 -3.82 -0.57
CA ASP A 171 -11.66 -4.34 -1.69
C ASP A 171 -12.09 -3.17 -2.58
N PRO A 172 -11.41 -2.95 -3.73
CA PRO A 172 -11.73 -1.86 -4.64
C PRO A 172 -13.11 -1.99 -5.28
N LYS A 173 -13.68 -3.19 -5.34
CA LYS A 173 -15.01 -3.43 -5.92
C LYS A 173 -16.12 -2.62 -5.27
N SER A 174 -15.95 -2.26 -4.00
CA SER A 174 -16.91 -1.43 -3.27
C SER A 174 -16.99 0.01 -3.77
N LEU A 175 -16.05 0.46 -4.60
CA LEU A 175 -16.01 1.80 -5.18
C LEU A 175 -16.68 1.87 -6.55
N PHE A 176 -16.76 0.75 -7.28
CA PHE A 176 -17.32 0.73 -8.63
C PHE A 176 -18.84 0.76 -8.62
N VAL A 177 -19.41 1.80 -9.22
CA VAL A 177 -20.86 2.05 -9.27
C VAL A 177 -21.38 2.21 -10.69
N LYS A 178 -20.49 2.30 -11.67
CA LYS A 178 -20.84 2.50 -13.09
C LYS A 178 -20.54 1.26 -13.93
N LYS A 179 -20.90 1.36 -15.23
CA LYS A 179 -20.72 0.26 -16.18
C LYS A 179 -19.31 0.22 -16.77
N THR A 180 -18.61 1.34 -16.80
CA THR A 180 -17.23 1.42 -17.31
C THR A 180 -16.33 2.17 -16.35
N VAL A 181 -15.02 1.88 -16.41
CA VAL A 181 -14.00 2.60 -15.64
C VAL A 181 -14.05 4.10 -15.94
N ARG A 182 -14.20 4.49 -17.19
CA ARG A 182 -14.35 5.88 -17.61
C ARG A 182 -15.51 6.58 -16.90
N GLU A 183 -16.67 5.92 -16.82
CA GLU A 183 -17.84 6.49 -16.16
C GLU A 183 -17.62 6.65 -14.65
N ASP A 184 -16.92 5.73 -13.99
CA ASP A 184 -16.56 5.85 -12.57
C ASP A 184 -15.59 7.03 -12.35
N LEU A 185 -14.56 7.19 -13.18
CA LEU A 185 -13.65 8.35 -13.12
C LEU A 185 -14.39 9.67 -13.41
N ALA A 186 -15.38 9.66 -14.31
CA ALA A 186 -16.18 10.84 -14.64
C ALA A 186 -17.12 11.28 -13.50
N GLU A 187 -17.35 10.49 -12.48
CA GLU A 187 -18.04 10.94 -11.25
C GLU A 187 -17.15 11.89 -10.44
N MET A 188 -15.83 11.71 -10.50
CA MET A 188 -14.86 12.54 -9.75
C MET A 188 -14.49 13.82 -10.51
N THR A 189 -14.43 13.77 -11.84
CA THR A 189 -14.11 14.93 -12.68
C THR A 189 -14.76 14.83 -14.04
N LYS A 190 -15.21 15.97 -14.58
CA LYS A 190 -15.73 16.08 -15.96
C LYS A 190 -14.65 16.46 -16.98
N ASP A 191 -13.40 16.60 -16.53
CA ASP A 191 -12.28 17.00 -17.34
C ASP A 191 -11.65 15.74 -17.98
N GLU A 192 -11.92 15.53 -19.26
CA GLU A 192 -11.41 14.39 -20.03
C GLU A 192 -9.87 14.38 -20.09
N THR A 193 -9.22 15.54 -20.02
CA THR A 193 -7.75 15.64 -20.01
C THR A 193 -7.20 15.02 -18.73
N LYS A 194 -7.81 15.34 -17.59
CA LYS A 194 -7.43 14.74 -16.29
C LYS A 194 -7.70 13.25 -16.24
N ILE A 195 -8.82 12.78 -16.81
CA ILE A 195 -9.11 11.35 -16.90
C ILE A 195 -8.00 10.64 -17.70
N ALA A 196 -7.60 11.19 -18.84
CA ALA A 196 -6.54 10.63 -19.67
C ALA A 196 -5.18 10.64 -18.96
N GLU A 197 -4.81 11.71 -18.26
CA GLU A 197 -3.57 11.81 -17.49
C GLU A 197 -3.53 10.76 -16.37
N ILE A 198 -4.59 10.61 -15.59
CA ILE A 198 -4.66 9.61 -14.53
C ILE A 198 -4.65 8.19 -15.11
N ALA A 199 -5.36 7.95 -16.19
CA ALA A 199 -5.35 6.66 -16.87
C ALA A 199 -3.94 6.26 -17.32
N ALA A 200 -3.17 7.21 -17.86
CA ALA A 200 -1.78 6.97 -18.25
C ALA A 200 -0.87 6.69 -17.03
N ILE A 201 -1.01 7.45 -15.95
CA ILE A 201 -0.25 7.22 -14.71
C ILE A 201 -0.55 5.84 -14.10
N CYS A 202 -1.82 5.41 -14.15
CA CYS A 202 -2.27 4.13 -13.60
C CYS A 202 -2.12 2.97 -14.59
N GLU A 203 -1.69 3.21 -15.84
CA GLU A 203 -1.56 2.20 -16.90
C GLU A 203 -2.88 1.46 -17.19
N ILE A 204 -3.99 2.23 -17.29
CA ILE A 204 -5.35 1.70 -17.51
C ILE A 204 -6.03 2.29 -18.75
N GLU A 205 -5.29 2.96 -19.65
CA GLU A 205 -5.87 3.61 -20.84
C GLU A 205 -6.70 2.64 -21.71
N THR A 206 -6.22 1.39 -21.84
CA THR A 206 -6.89 0.35 -22.61
C THR A 206 -8.11 -0.25 -21.90
N LEU A 207 -8.27 0.05 -20.61
CA LEU A 207 -9.31 -0.51 -19.75
C LEU A 207 -10.47 0.46 -19.51
N LEU A 208 -10.38 1.69 -19.97
CA LEU A 208 -11.36 2.75 -19.70
C LEU A 208 -12.78 2.38 -20.09
N ASP A 209 -12.95 1.66 -21.19
CA ASP A 209 -14.26 1.24 -21.70
C ASP A 209 -14.68 -0.17 -21.25
N SER A 210 -13.87 -0.82 -20.41
CA SER A 210 -14.15 -2.12 -19.82
C SER A 210 -15.06 -2.01 -18.60
N HIS A 211 -15.82 -3.08 -18.33
CA HIS A 211 -16.60 -3.17 -17.11
C HIS A 211 -15.66 -3.45 -15.92
N PRO A 212 -15.74 -2.69 -14.81
CA PRO A 212 -14.78 -2.83 -13.70
C PRO A 212 -14.71 -4.24 -13.10
N TYR A 213 -15.79 -4.99 -13.13
CA TYR A 213 -15.82 -6.37 -12.61
C TYR A 213 -15.17 -7.41 -13.54
N ASP A 214 -14.90 -7.07 -14.81
CA ASP A 214 -14.21 -7.94 -15.77
C ASP A 214 -12.69 -7.81 -15.66
N LEU A 215 -12.22 -6.85 -14.88
CA LEU A 215 -10.80 -6.57 -14.66
C LEU A 215 -10.17 -7.54 -13.65
N SER A 216 -8.89 -7.84 -13.81
CA SER A 216 -8.10 -8.54 -12.80
C SER A 216 -8.00 -7.72 -11.50
N GLY A 217 -7.69 -8.38 -10.37
CA GLY A 217 -7.59 -7.69 -9.08
C GLY A 217 -6.58 -6.53 -9.07
N GLY A 218 -5.45 -6.65 -9.79
CA GLY A 218 -4.48 -5.58 -9.93
C GLY A 218 -4.97 -4.42 -10.79
N GLU A 219 -5.69 -4.70 -11.88
CA GLU A 219 -6.32 -3.69 -12.73
C GLU A 219 -7.43 -2.96 -11.98
N GLN A 220 -8.26 -3.66 -11.21
CA GLN A 220 -9.28 -3.06 -10.34
C GLN A 220 -8.68 -2.11 -9.29
N GLN A 221 -7.47 -2.42 -8.78
CA GLN A 221 -6.79 -1.55 -7.82
C GLN A 221 -6.23 -0.27 -8.46
N ARG A 222 -5.90 -0.32 -9.75
CA ARG A 222 -5.39 0.84 -10.49
C ARG A 222 -6.52 1.70 -11.11
N SER A 223 -7.70 1.10 -11.31
CA SER A 223 -8.90 1.78 -11.80
C SER A 223 -9.64 2.50 -10.70
#